data_84934852f54771fe23743940982a3351
#
_entry.id   84934852f54771fe23743940982a3351
#
_cell.length_a   1.000
_cell.length_b   1.000
_cell.length_c   1.000
_cell.angle_alpha   90.00
_cell.angle_beta   90.00
_cell.angle_gamma   90.00
#
_symmetry.space_group_name_H-M   'P 1'
#
loop_
_entity.id
_entity.type
_entity.pdbx_description
1 polymer ?
#
loop_
_entity_poly.entity_id
_entity_poly.type
_entity_poly.pdbx_seq_one_letter_code
_entity_poly.pdbx_strand_id
1 'polypeptide(L)'
;MCYDILENLGDQNAKQVSFEELQQKANVLSLHIPWNTSTDKMVNQEFINSFAKSFWFMNTSRGKNVVTSDLVEALKSGKILGAGLDVLEYEKSSFEKLSTQEMPEDFQYLIHSENVLLSPHIAGWTFESHQKLAQVIVDKIKEKYSG
;
A
#
# COMPACT_ATOMS: atom_id res chain seq x y z
N MET A 1 -14.96 4.98 -0.43
CA MET A 1 -14.48 6.29 0.09
C MET A 1 -12.99 6.40 -0.13
N CYS A 2 -12.44 7.60 -0.24
CA CYS A 2 -11.02 7.87 -0.31
C CYS A 2 -10.64 9.04 0.60
N TYR A 3 -9.39 9.07 1.00
CA TYR A 3 -8.76 10.21 1.68
C TYR A 3 -7.50 10.60 0.91
N ASP A 4 -7.27 11.87 0.75
CA ASP A 4 -6.04 12.45 0.20
C ASP A 4 -5.76 13.78 0.87
N ILE A 5 -4.50 14.21 0.90
CA ILE A 5 -4.08 15.53 1.39
C ILE A 5 -4.52 16.67 0.45
N LEU A 6 -4.78 16.35 -0.81
CA LEU A 6 -5.35 17.28 -1.78
C LEU A 6 -6.87 17.22 -1.72
N GLU A 7 -7.50 18.37 -1.86
CA GLU A 7 -8.95 18.49 -1.84
C GLU A 7 -9.57 18.19 -3.24
N ASN A 8 -10.84 17.84 -3.25
CA ASN A 8 -11.66 17.66 -4.46
C ASN A 8 -11.17 16.57 -5.42
N LEU A 9 -10.59 15.50 -4.90
CA LEU A 9 -10.18 14.32 -5.68
C LEU A 9 -11.25 13.23 -5.73
N GLY A 10 -12.35 13.37 -5.00
CA GLY A 10 -13.46 12.43 -5.04
C GLY A 10 -14.20 12.46 -6.38
N ASP A 11 -14.77 11.31 -6.77
CA ASP A 11 -15.59 11.16 -7.96
C ASP A 11 -16.87 10.33 -7.66
N GLN A 12 -17.59 9.96 -8.71
CA GLN A 12 -18.80 9.13 -8.60
C GLN A 12 -18.55 7.74 -8.00
N ASN A 13 -17.32 7.23 -8.03
CA ASN A 13 -16.93 5.90 -7.54
C ASN A 13 -16.33 5.96 -6.14
N ALA A 14 -15.68 7.08 -5.78
CA ALA A 14 -14.96 7.22 -4.52
C ALA A 14 -15.20 8.61 -3.90
N LYS A 15 -16.14 8.68 -2.96
CA LYS A 15 -16.39 9.91 -2.19
C LYS A 15 -15.17 10.22 -1.33
N GLN A 16 -14.62 11.43 -1.44
CA GLN A 16 -13.58 11.92 -0.54
C GLN A 16 -14.18 12.23 0.83
N VAL A 17 -13.47 11.80 1.88
CA VAL A 17 -13.86 11.95 3.28
C VAL A 17 -12.68 12.45 4.10
N SER A 18 -12.91 12.91 5.33
CA SER A 18 -11.82 13.20 6.26
C SER A 18 -11.10 11.93 6.69
N PHE A 19 -9.87 12.09 7.20
CA PHE A 19 -9.11 10.95 7.70
C PHE A 19 -9.80 10.28 8.90
N GLU A 20 -10.41 11.06 9.77
CA GLU A 20 -11.18 10.59 10.93
C GLU A 20 -12.39 9.76 10.47
N GLU A 21 -13.10 10.20 9.41
CA GLU A 21 -14.22 9.43 8.87
C GLU A 21 -13.75 8.11 8.26
N LEU A 22 -12.60 8.11 7.58
CA LEU A 22 -11.98 6.88 7.06
C LEU A 22 -11.66 5.90 8.20
N GLN A 23 -11.01 6.39 9.28
CA GLN A 23 -10.65 5.59 10.45
C GLN A 23 -11.87 4.97 11.15
N GLN A 24 -12.99 5.68 11.19
CA GLN A 24 -14.23 5.19 11.82
C GLN A 24 -14.95 4.15 10.99
N LYS A 25 -14.87 4.21 9.66
CA LYS A 25 -15.74 3.42 8.78
C LYS A 25 -15.03 2.32 8.01
N ALA A 26 -13.73 2.41 7.78
CA ALA A 26 -13.02 1.45 6.93
C ALA A 26 -13.07 0.03 7.47
N ASN A 27 -13.42 -0.92 6.59
CA ASN A 27 -13.28 -2.36 6.81
C ASN A 27 -12.12 -2.92 5.96
N VAL A 28 -11.73 -2.22 4.89
CA VAL A 28 -10.57 -2.49 4.07
C VAL A 28 -9.84 -1.17 3.85
N LEU A 29 -8.55 -1.14 4.13
CA LEU A 29 -7.67 -0.02 3.85
C LEU A 29 -6.67 -0.39 2.76
N SER A 30 -6.64 0.37 1.68
CA SER A 30 -5.67 0.21 0.60
C SER A 30 -4.82 1.48 0.44
N LEU A 31 -3.50 1.33 0.43
CA LEU A 31 -2.57 2.43 0.24
C LEU A 31 -2.29 2.67 -1.24
N HIS A 32 -2.41 3.93 -1.67
CA HIS A 32 -2.09 4.43 -3.02
C HIS A 32 -1.28 5.73 -2.95
N ILE A 33 -0.30 5.78 -2.07
CA ILE A 33 0.47 6.97 -1.73
C ILE A 33 1.94 6.81 -2.14
N PRO A 34 2.65 7.88 -2.53
CA PRO A 34 4.09 7.83 -2.78
C PRO A 34 4.84 7.61 -1.45
N TRP A 35 6.07 7.14 -1.54
CA TRP A 35 7.00 7.21 -0.41
C TRP A 35 7.75 8.54 -0.44
N ASN A 36 7.66 9.28 0.64
CA ASN A 36 8.36 10.54 0.88
C ASN A 36 8.51 10.77 2.39
N THR A 37 9.03 11.90 2.80
CA THR A 37 9.29 12.19 4.23
C THR A 37 8.05 12.14 5.12
N SER A 38 6.86 12.49 4.57
CA SER A 38 5.61 12.49 5.35
C SER A 38 4.92 11.13 5.40
N THR A 39 5.26 10.23 4.48
CA THR A 39 4.67 8.89 4.38
C THR A 39 5.62 7.77 4.79
N ASP A 40 6.90 8.10 5.05
CA ASP A 40 7.87 7.14 5.57
C ASP A 40 7.41 6.59 6.92
N LYS A 41 7.25 5.27 7.00
CA LYS A 41 6.77 4.58 8.22
C LYS A 41 5.46 5.13 8.80
N MET A 42 4.62 5.68 7.92
CA MET A 42 3.32 6.26 8.31
C MET A 42 2.41 5.20 8.94
N VAL A 43 2.38 3.98 8.37
CA VAL A 43 1.61 2.88 8.91
C VAL A 43 2.42 2.18 10.00
N ASN A 44 2.33 2.71 11.19
CA ASN A 44 2.90 2.22 12.43
C ASN A 44 1.79 1.79 13.41
N GLN A 45 2.15 1.39 14.61
CA GLN A 45 1.23 0.94 15.64
C GLN A 45 0.18 2.00 16.00
N GLU A 46 0.56 3.28 16.11
CA GLU A 46 -0.35 4.38 16.42
C GLU A 46 -1.39 4.56 15.32
N PHE A 47 -0.94 4.60 14.07
CA PHE A 47 -1.81 4.67 12.90
C PHE A 47 -2.79 3.48 12.85
N ILE A 48 -2.32 2.26 13.01
CA ILE A 48 -3.16 1.06 12.98
C ILE A 48 -4.21 1.10 14.10
N ASN A 49 -3.81 1.50 15.31
CA ASN A 49 -4.68 1.54 16.47
C ASN A 49 -5.71 2.68 16.40
N SER A 50 -5.49 3.72 15.60
CA SER A 50 -6.44 4.83 15.41
C SER A 50 -7.73 4.41 14.69
N PHE A 51 -7.74 3.29 13.99
CA PHE A 51 -8.96 2.77 13.35
C PHE A 51 -9.93 2.21 14.38
N ALA A 52 -11.21 2.54 14.26
CA ALA A 52 -12.23 2.13 15.22
C ALA A 52 -12.51 0.60 15.22
N LYS A 53 -12.30 -0.04 14.08
CA LYS A 53 -12.59 -1.46 13.86
C LYS A 53 -11.32 -2.22 13.47
N SER A 54 -11.36 -3.54 13.57
CA SER A 54 -10.43 -4.41 12.84
C SER A 54 -10.72 -4.31 11.34
N PHE A 55 -9.67 -4.37 10.51
CA PHE A 55 -9.78 -4.15 9.07
C PHE A 55 -8.80 -5.03 8.28
N TRP A 56 -9.06 -5.17 6.97
CA TRP A 56 -8.13 -5.76 6.02
C TRP A 56 -7.20 -4.69 5.47
N PHE A 57 -5.93 -5.03 5.32
CA PHE A 57 -4.92 -4.08 4.87
C PHE A 57 -4.34 -4.46 3.51
N MET A 58 -4.17 -3.48 2.61
CA MET A 58 -3.54 -3.69 1.30
C MET A 58 -2.47 -2.63 1.07
N ASN A 59 -1.27 -3.07 0.67
CA ASN A 59 -0.22 -2.16 0.25
C ASN A 59 0.32 -2.54 -1.14
N THR A 60 -0.11 -1.78 -2.14
CA THR A 60 0.38 -1.84 -3.52
C THR A 60 1.13 -0.56 -3.90
N SER A 61 1.56 0.22 -2.91
CA SER A 61 2.22 1.51 -3.11
C SER A 61 3.73 1.44 -2.92
N ARG A 62 4.21 1.56 -1.69
CA ARG A 62 5.64 1.44 -1.34
C ARG A 62 5.81 0.77 0.03
N GLY A 63 6.76 -0.17 0.13
CA GLY A 63 6.99 -0.94 1.35
C GLY A 63 7.40 -0.10 2.54
N LYS A 64 8.24 0.91 2.32
CA LYS A 64 8.71 1.83 3.38
C LYS A 64 7.64 2.73 4.00
N ASN A 65 6.42 2.74 3.45
CA ASN A 65 5.29 3.42 4.11
C ASN A 65 4.79 2.66 5.34
N VAL A 66 5.23 1.41 5.55
CA VAL A 66 4.75 0.51 6.60
C VAL A 66 5.90 0.08 7.50
N VAL A 67 5.70 0.11 8.81
CA VAL A 67 6.59 -0.54 9.80
C VAL A 67 6.19 -2.01 9.88
N THR A 68 7.04 -2.89 9.36
CA THR A 68 6.68 -4.32 9.22
C THR A 68 6.45 -5.00 10.56
N SER A 69 7.22 -4.69 11.59
CA SER A 69 7.02 -5.23 12.94
C SER A 69 5.66 -4.88 13.52
N ASP A 70 5.21 -3.64 13.33
CA ASP A 70 3.92 -3.16 13.84
C ASP A 70 2.74 -3.80 13.08
N LEU A 71 2.91 -4.03 11.77
CA LEU A 71 1.96 -4.78 10.95
C LEU A 71 1.82 -6.22 11.44
N VAL A 72 2.95 -6.89 11.73
CA VAL A 72 2.97 -8.27 12.23
C VAL A 72 2.28 -8.37 13.59
N GLU A 73 2.55 -7.46 14.51
CA GLU A 73 1.86 -7.41 15.81
C GLU A 73 0.35 -7.14 15.67
N ALA A 74 -0.04 -6.31 14.71
CA ALA A 74 -1.44 -6.04 14.42
C ALA A 74 -2.17 -7.26 13.81
N LEU A 75 -1.47 -8.06 12.98
CA LEU A 75 -1.98 -9.34 12.47
C LEU A 75 -2.14 -10.36 13.60
N LYS A 76 -1.14 -10.51 14.46
CA LYS A 76 -1.19 -11.42 15.62
C LYS A 76 -2.31 -11.08 16.59
N SER A 77 -2.54 -9.79 16.84
CA SER A 77 -3.61 -9.31 17.73
C SER A 77 -5.02 -9.35 17.10
N GLY A 78 -5.13 -9.56 15.79
CA GLY A 78 -6.39 -9.50 15.05
C GLY A 78 -6.91 -8.06 14.83
N LYS A 79 -6.10 -7.03 15.07
CA LYS A 79 -6.44 -5.65 14.70
C LYS A 79 -6.43 -5.48 13.19
N ILE A 80 -5.46 -6.10 12.51
CA ILE A 80 -5.48 -6.33 11.07
C ILE A 80 -5.91 -7.79 10.85
N LEU A 81 -7.02 -7.98 10.15
CA LEU A 81 -7.63 -9.29 9.90
C LEU A 81 -6.85 -10.13 8.88
N GLY A 82 -6.14 -9.47 8.01
CA GLY A 82 -5.26 -10.03 7.00
C GLY A 82 -4.69 -8.94 6.12
N ALA A 83 -3.62 -9.28 5.37
CA ALA A 83 -2.90 -8.29 4.56
C ALA A 83 -2.61 -8.80 3.15
N GLY A 84 -2.76 -7.91 2.14
CA GLY A 84 -2.27 -8.08 0.78
C GLY A 84 -1.09 -7.14 0.53
N LEU A 85 0.11 -7.67 0.33
CA LEU A 85 1.33 -6.89 0.24
C LEU A 85 2.03 -7.17 -1.10
N ASP A 86 2.01 -6.21 -2.00
CA ASP A 86 2.76 -6.25 -3.26
C ASP A 86 4.16 -5.65 -3.10
N VAL A 87 4.39 -4.94 -1.99
CA VAL A 87 5.62 -4.25 -1.64
C VAL A 87 5.96 -4.46 -0.17
N LEU A 88 7.25 -4.53 0.17
CA LEU A 88 7.73 -4.75 1.52
C LEU A 88 8.79 -3.72 1.93
N GLU A 89 8.89 -3.40 3.23
CA GLU A 89 9.87 -2.47 3.79
C GLU A 89 11.31 -2.85 3.42
N TYR A 90 11.57 -4.15 3.30
CA TYR A 90 12.90 -4.72 3.05
C TYR A 90 13.27 -4.82 1.57
N GLU A 91 12.45 -4.30 0.66
CA GLU A 91 12.79 -4.26 -0.76
C GLU A 91 14.08 -3.46 -0.99
N LYS A 92 15.19 -4.16 -0.98
CA LYS A 92 16.39 -3.73 -1.68
C LYS A 92 16.26 -4.24 -3.12
N SER A 93 16.83 -3.54 -4.07
CA SER A 93 16.74 -3.72 -5.52
C SER A 93 16.99 -5.15 -6.09
N SER A 94 16.95 -6.20 -5.29
CA SER A 94 16.87 -7.60 -5.72
C SER A 94 16.48 -8.51 -4.54
N PHE A 95 15.28 -9.06 -4.57
CA PHE A 95 14.86 -10.23 -3.80
C PHE A 95 15.80 -11.43 -3.98
N GLU A 96 16.63 -11.42 -5.01
CA GLU A 96 17.56 -12.50 -5.41
C GLU A 96 18.70 -12.76 -4.42
N LYS A 97 18.90 -11.91 -3.39
CA LYS A 97 20.04 -12.02 -2.45
C LYS A 97 19.68 -12.27 -0.99
N LEU A 98 18.40 -12.44 -0.67
CA LEU A 98 18.03 -12.85 0.68
C LEU A 98 18.12 -14.38 0.78
N SER A 99 19.24 -14.89 1.32
CA SER A 99 19.27 -16.27 1.76
C SER A 99 18.23 -16.46 2.87
N THR A 100 17.52 -17.58 2.88
CA THR A 100 16.47 -17.89 3.86
C THR A 100 16.93 -17.84 5.32
N GLN A 101 18.23 -17.85 5.57
CA GLN A 101 18.84 -17.78 6.91
C GLN A 101 19.03 -16.37 7.45
N GLU A 102 18.90 -15.33 6.62
CA GLU A 102 19.11 -13.91 7.02
C GLU A 102 17.81 -13.08 6.99
N MET A 103 16.66 -13.73 6.80
CA MET A 103 15.37 -13.02 6.75
C MET A 103 14.94 -12.61 8.15
N PRO A 104 14.52 -11.33 8.35
CA PRO A 104 13.95 -10.88 9.61
C PRO A 104 12.79 -11.78 10.05
N GLU A 105 12.62 -12.00 11.36
CA GLU A 105 11.55 -12.83 11.93
C GLU A 105 10.16 -12.37 11.46
N ASP A 106 9.96 -11.06 11.36
CA ASP A 106 8.70 -10.48 10.88
C ASP A 106 8.39 -10.90 9.44
N PHE A 107 9.40 -10.96 8.58
CA PHE A 107 9.21 -11.42 7.21
C PHE A 107 8.92 -12.92 7.14
N GLN A 108 9.57 -13.71 8.00
CA GLN A 108 9.25 -15.14 8.11
C GLN A 108 7.81 -15.36 8.58
N TYR A 109 7.33 -14.54 9.53
CA TYR A 109 5.93 -14.58 9.94
C TYR A 109 4.98 -14.30 8.75
N LEU A 110 5.24 -13.26 7.97
CA LEU A 110 4.41 -12.90 6.82
C LEU A 110 4.33 -14.01 5.77
N ILE A 111 5.44 -14.69 5.47
CA ILE A 111 5.49 -15.80 4.49
C ILE A 111 4.65 -17.01 4.94
N HIS A 112 4.61 -17.28 6.24
CA HIS A 112 3.94 -18.47 6.78
C HIS A 112 2.50 -18.19 7.27
N SER A 113 2.06 -16.93 7.22
CA SER A 113 0.74 -16.53 7.69
C SER A 113 -0.35 -16.86 6.67
N GLU A 114 -1.38 -17.58 7.08
CA GLU A 114 -2.53 -17.92 6.23
C GLU A 114 -3.38 -16.69 5.84
N ASN A 115 -3.25 -15.59 6.58
CA ASN A 115 -4.02 -14.35 6.34
C ASN A 115 -3.21 -13.32 5.53
N VAL A 116 -2.03 -13.68 5.02
CA VAL A 116 -1.19 -12.75 4.27
C VAL A 116 -1.00 -13.25 2.84
N LEU A 117 -1.30 -12.38 1.89
CA LEU A 117 -1.00 -12.58 0.47
C LEU A 117 0.20 -11.71 0.09
N LEU A 118 1.25 -12.32 -0.43
CA LEU A 118 2.43 -11.63 -0.95
C LEU A 118 2.46 -11.71 -2.47
N SER A 119 2.81 -10.62 -3.14
CA SER A 119 3.10 -10.60 -4.58
C SER A 119 4.39 -9.81 -4.85
N PRO A 120 5.16 -10.16 -5.90
CA PRO A 120 6.51 -9.63 -6.11
C PRO A 120 6.51 -8.30 -6.89
N HIS A 121 5.87 -7.28 -6.35
CA HIS A 121 5.79 -5.91 -6.89
C HIS A 121 5.23 -5.86 -8.32
N ILE A 122 4.12 -6.54 -8.54
CA ILE A 122 3.49 -6.72 -9.86
C ILE A 122 2.07 -6.14 -9.97
N ALA A 123 1.56 -5.50 -8.92
CA ALA A 123 0.18 -4.97 -8.91
C ALA A 123 -0.11 -3.97 -10.05
N GLY A 124 0.92 -3.27 -10.53
CA GLY A 124 0.83 -2.37 -11.68
C GLY A 124 1.09 -3.05 -13.04
N TRP A 125 1.41 -4.33 -13.10
CA TRP A 125 1.82 -5.04 -14.31
C TRP A 125 0.63 -5.69 -15.03
N THR A 126 -0.33 -4.86 -15.45
CA THR A 126 -1.43 -5.32 -16.29
C THR A 126 -1.21 -4.90 -17.74
N PHE A 127 -1.84 -5.59 -18.67
CA PHE A 127 -1.80 -5.24 -20.10
C PHE A 127 -2.30 -3.82 -20.34
N GLU A 128 -3.41 -3.44 -19.69
CA GLU A 128 -4.01 -2.11 -19.77
C GLU A 128 -3.09 -1.02 -19.19
N SER A 129 -2.40 -1.32 -18.09
CA SER A 129 -1.46 -0.40 -17.46
C SER A 129 -0.30 -0.06 -18.40
N HIS A 130 0.30 -1.06 -19.05
CA HIS A 130 1.36 -0.86 -20.03
C HIS A 130 0.90 0.01 -21.21
N GLN A 131 -0.27 -0.27 -21.76
CA GLN A 131 -0.85 0.53 -22.85
C GLN A 131 -1.11 1.97 -22.41
N LYS A 132 -1.72 2.18 -21.24
CA LYS A 132 -2.03 3.52 -20.71
C LYS A 132 -0.77 4.34 -20.43
N LEU A 133 0.27 3.73 -19.88
CA LEU A 133 1.55 4.43 -19.63
C LEU A 133 2.15 4.99 -20.93
N ALA A 134 2.17 4.18 -22.00
CA ALA A 134 2.66 4.63 -23.30
C ALA A 134 1.74 5.72 -23.90
N GLN A 135 0.42 5.51 -23.86
CA GLN A 135 -0.56 6.42 -24.44
C GLN A 135 -0.54 7.80 -23.78
N VAL A 136 -0.49 7.86 -22.45
CA VAL A 136 -0.44 9.13 -21.70
C VAL A 136 0.78 9.96 -22.08
N ILE A 137 1.94 9.33 -22.28
CA ILE A 137 3.15 10.05 -22.72
C ILE A 137 2.98 10.61 -24.14
N VAL A 138 2.44 9.80 -25.05
CA VAL A 138 2.16 10.24 -26.43
C VAL A 138 1.17 11.40 -26.47
N ASP A 139 0.10 11.33 -25.66
CA ASP A 139 -0.91 12.39 -25.61
C ASP A 139 -0.33 13.71 -25.06
N LYS A 140 0.46 13.64 -23.99
CA LYS A 140 1.16 14.83 -23.46
C LYS A 140 2.15 15.45 -24.44
N ILE A 141 2.85 14.63 -25.23
CA ILE A 141 3.75 15.13 -26.28
C ILE A 141 2.94 15.82 -27.39
N LYS A 142 1.86 15.20 -27.84
CA LYS A 142 0.96 15.80 -28.83
C LYS A 142 0.39 17.12 -28.34
N GLU A 143 -0.17 17.15 -27.14
CA GLU A 143 -0.73 18.37 -26.54
C GLU A 143 0.31 19.52 -26.50
N LYS A 144 1.56 19.21 -26.19
CA LYS A 144 2.62 20.20 -26.05
C LYS A 144 3.21 20.68 -27.39
N TYR A 145 3.23 19.81 -28.41
CA TYR A 145 3.97 20.05 -29.65
C TYR A 145 3.12 20.03 -30.93
N SER A 146 1.81 19.74 -30.83
CA SER A 146 0.87 19.84 -31.95
C SER A 146 0.13 21.19 -31.90
N GLY A 147 0.87 22.29 -31.91
CA GLY A 147 0.37 23.65 -32.08
C GLY A 147 0.61 24.12 -33.52
#